data_3aa9338080ad08f103a77f3527e94487
#
_entry.id   3aa9338080ad08f103a77f3527e94487
#
_cell.length_a   1.000
_cell.length_b   1.000
_cell.length_c   1.000
_cell.angle_alpha   90.00
_cell.angle_beta   90.00
_cell.angle_gamma   90.00
#
_symmetry.space_group_name_H-M   'P 1'
#
loop_
_entity.id
_entity.type
_entity.pdbx_description
1 polymer ?
#
loop_
_entity_poly.entity_id
_entity_poly.type
_entity_poly.pdbx_seq_one_letter_code
_entity_poly.pdbx_strand_id
1 'polypeptide(L)'
;MQLSVVIVNYNVKYFLEHCLLSVKRACTGLDAEIFVVDNRSTDGSVEMIKSQFPEIILIANNENVGFAKANNQAVARARGKYILYLNPDTIVPEDCFAQCLTYMDSHEEVGALGFRIIDGKGQFLRESQRGYPDATVAFFKISGLSSLFKKSRIFNQYHLGYLPEHEINEVDVLVGCFMFCRKLVIDKVGSFDEEYFMYGEDIDLSYKIRKAGYKNIYFSNTTVIHYKGESTKKGSLNYVKMFYQAMIIFAK
;
A
#
# COMPACT_ATOMS: atom_id res chain seq x y z
N MET A 1 17.99 1.27 -12.99
CA MET A 1 17.24 0.98 -11.77
C MET A 1 15.85 0.48 -12.15
N GLN A 2 15.48 -0.75 -11.74
CA GLN A 2 14.19 -1.33 -12.06
C GLN A 2 13.14 -0.96 -11.02
N LEU A 3 13.50 -1.00 -9.73
CA LEU A 3 12.57 -0.87 -8.63
C LEU A 3 13.10 0.06 -7.53
N SER A 4 12.27 0.95 -7.02
CA SER A 4 12.48 1.68 -5.77
C SER A 4 11.42 1.23 -4.75
N VAL A 5 11.85 0.59 -3.67
CA VAL A 5 10.99 0.20 -2.55
C VAL A 5 10.98 1.34 -1.54
N VAL A 6 9.80 1.79 -1.13
CA VAL A 6 9.60 2.88 -0.17
C VAL A 6 8.84 2.35 1.04
N ILE A 7 9.45 2.44 2.22
CA ILE A 7 8.88 1.98 3.48
C ILE A 7 8.87 3.15 4.46
N VAL A 8 7.70 3.47 5.03
CA VAL A 8 7.56 4.47 6.09
C VAL A 8 7.48 3.77 7.43
N ASN A 9 8.37 4.11 8.35
CA ASN A 9 8.45 3.53 9.69
C ASN A 9 8.04 4.52 10.78
N TYR A 10 7.29 4.00 11.77
CA TYR A 10 7.00 4.72 13.01
C TYR A 10 6.79 3.73 14.17
N ASN A 11 7.81 3.57 15.03
CA ASN A 11 7.77 2.76 16.25
C ASN A 11 7.32 1.30 16.06
N VAL A 12 7.83 0.62 15.02
CA VAL A 12 7.55 -0.81 14.74
C VAL A 12 8.83 -1.58 14.39
N LYS A 13 9.90 -1.36 15.13
CA LYS A 13 11.25 -1.89 14.90
C LYS A 13 11.27 -3.36 14.49
N TYR A 14 10.62 -4.24 15.25
CA TYR A 14 10.67 -5.68 15.01
C TYR A 14 9.99 -6.09 13.71
N PHE A 15 8.85 -5.47 13.39
CA PHE A 15 8.16 -5.70 12.12
C PHE A 15 8.99 -5.17 10.96
N LEU A 16 9.55 -3.97 11.09
CA LEU A 16 10.42 -3.37 10.09
C LEU A 16 11.62 -4.29 9.79
N GLU A 17 12.29 -4.84 10.81
CA GLU A 17 13.42 -5.74 10.63
C GLU A 17 13.03 -6.97 9.78
N HIS A 18 11.93 -7.63 10.10
CA HIS A 18 11.42 -8.77 9.34
C HIS A 18 11.00 -8.38 7.91
N CYS A 19 10.35 -7.23 7.76
CA CYS A 19 10.00 -6.68 6.45
C CYS A 19 11.26 -6.48 5.60
N LEU A 20 12.28 -5.79 6.12
CA LEU A 20 13.54 -5.53 5.42
C LEU A 20 14.26 -6.81 5.02
N LEU A 21 14.30 -7.83 5.88
CA LEU A 21 14.87 -9.14 5.55
C LEU A 21 14.13 -9.81 4.39
N SER A 22 12.81 -9.72 4.35
CA SER A 22 12.00 -10.28 3.25
C SER A 22 12.20 -9.51 1.95
N VAL A 23 12.22 -8.16 2.01
CA VAL A 23 12.45 -7.27 0.88
C VAL A 23 13.83 -7.50 0.28
N LYS A 24 14.88 -7.63 1.09
CA LYS A 24 16.25 -7.93 0.61
C LYS A 24 16.29 -9.23 -0.19
N ARG A 25 15.63 -10.28 0.31
CA ARG A 25 15.53 -11.55 -0.43
C ARG A 25 14.80 -11.38 -1.75
N ALA A 26 13.67 -10.69 -1.75
CA ALA A 26 12.89 -10.42 -2.97
C ALA A 26 13.61 -9.51 -3.97
N CYS A 27 14.59 -8.70 -3.54
CA CYS A 27 15.44 -7.88 -4.40
C CYS A 27 16.65 -8.65 -4.98
N THR A 28 16.88 -9.91 -4.59
CA THR A 28 18.05 -10.67 -5.05
C THR A 28 18.03 -10.80 -6.58
N GLY A 29 19.12 -10.37 -7.23
CA GLY A 29 19.25 -10.38 -8.70
C GLY A 29 18.52 -9.23 -9.43
N LEU A 30 17.89 -8.30 -8.71
CA LEU A 30 17.24 -7.13 -9.27
C LEU A 30 18.10 -5.86 -9.08
N ASP A 31 18.04 -4.95 -10.06
CA ASP A 31 18.59 -3.60 -9.92
C ASP A 31 17.56 -2.75 -9.14
N ALA A 32 17.66 -2.76 -7.80
CA ALA A 32 16.70 -2.14 -6.88
C ALA A 32 17.38 -1.28 -5.82
N GLU A 33 16.67 -0.27 -5.34
CA GLU A 33 17.02 0.55 -4.18
C GLU A 33 15.91 0.48 -3.13
N ILE A 34 16.28 0.57 -1.86
CA ILE A 34 15.35 0.50 -0.74
C ILE A 34 15.47 1.78 0.08
N PHE A 35 14.36 2.49 0.23
CA PHE A 35 14.23 3.65 1.12
C PHE A 35 13.48 3.25 2.37
N VAL A 36 13.98 3.71 3.52
CA VAL A 36 13.20 3.74 4.75
C VAL A 36 13.10 5.20 5.19
N VAL A 37 11.86 5.68 5.35
CA VAL A 37 11.58 6.98 5.93
C VAL A 37 11.11 6.77 7.35
N ASP A 38 11.94 7.14 8.32
CA ASP A 38 11.61 7.04 9.74
C ASP A 38 10.97 8.33 10.23
N ASN A 39 9.75 8.23 10.73
CA ASN A 39 8.95 9.35 11.23
C ASN A 39 9.21 9.66 12.72
N ARG A 40 10.49 9.77 13.11
CA ARG A 40 10.92 10.04 14.49
C ARG A 40 10.56 8.89 15.44
N SER A 41 10.94 7.68 15.09
CA SER A 41 10.80 6.53 16.00
C SER A 41 11.70 6.68 17.23
N THR A 42 11.25 6.12 18.35
CA THR A 42 11.96 6.12 19.65
C THR A 42 12.27 4.70 20.13
N ASP A 43 12.01 3.68 19.32
CA ASP A 43 12.13 2.26 19.64
C ASP A 43 13.48 1.63 19.22
N GLY A 44 14.43 2.45 18.73
CA GLY A 44 15.72 2.00 18.22
C GLY A 44 15.69 1.50 16.78
N SER A 45 14.62 1.84 15.99
CA SER A 45 14.53 1.50 14.57
C SER A 45 15.68 2.11 13.75
N VAL A 46 16.02 3.38 13.99
CA VAL A 46 17.07 4.10 13.25
C VAL A 46 18.44 3.46 13.46
N GLU A 47 18.78 3.12 14.70
CA GLU A 47 20.04 2.45 15.08
C GLU A 47 20.12 1.05 14.46
N MET A 48 19.02 0.32 14.48
CA MET A 48 18.91 -1.02 13.86
C MET A 48 19.17 -0.94 12.35
N ILE A 49 18.54 0.00 11.64
CA ILE A 49 18.76 0.19 10.19
C ILE A 49 20.23 0.49 9.91
N LYS A 50 20.81 1.47 10.61
CA LYS A 50 22.21 1.88 10.40
C LYS A 50 23.22 0.76 10.65
N SER A 51 22.95 -0.12 11.62
CA SER A 51 23.88 -1.19 12.00
C SER A 51 23.70 -2.47 11.19
N GLN A 52 22.47 -2.84 10.83
CA GLN A 52 22.17 -4.14 10.19
C GLN A 52 21.87 -4.03 8.69
N PHE A 53 21.49 -2.84 8.21
CA PHE A 53 21.07 -2.61 6.83
C PHE A 53 21.75 -1.35 6.23
N PRO A 54 23.09 -1.28 6.22
CA PRO A 54 23.82 -0.07 5.80
C PRO A 54 23.61 0.30 4.33
N GLU A 55 23.13 -0.62 3.50
CA GLU A 55 22.79 -0.40 2.08
C GLU A 55 21.46 0.34 1.89
N ILE A 56 20.61 0.43 2.91
CA ILE A 56 19.31 1.10 2.85
C ILE A 56 19.48 2.62 2.89
N ILE A 57 18.76 3.31 2.03
CA ILE A 57 18.71 4.77 2.01
C ILE A 57 17.75 5.24 3.10
N LEU A 58 18.31 5.61 4.25
CA LEU A 58 17.52 6.09 5.40
C LEU A 58 17.28 7.59 5.31
N ILE A 59 16.01 7.98 5.47
CA ILE A 59 15.55 9.36 5.68
C ILE A 59 14.96 9.42 7.10
N ALA A 60 15.69 10.04 8.05
CA ALA A 60 15.22 10.17 9.43
C ALA A 60 14.62 11.57 9.64
N ASN A 61 13.33 11.63 9.87
CA ASN A 61 12.61 12.86 10.15
C ASN A 61 12.74 13.28 11.63
N ASN A 62 12.77 14.59 11.89
CA ASN A 62 12.78 15.14 13.24
C ASN A 62 11.39 15.17 13.91
N GLU A 63 10.34 14.88 13.14
CA GLU A 63 8.94 14.81 13.59
C GLU A 63 8.17 13.77 12.76
N ASN A 64 6.99 13.37 13.24
CA ASN A 64 6.08 12.54 12.44
C ASN A 64 5.31 13.42 11.45
N VAL A 65 5.76 13.41 10.19
CA VAL A 65 5.18 14.21 9.10
C VAL A 65 3.94 13.57 8.45
N GLY A 66 3.50 12.40 8.91
CA GLY A 66 2.41 11.62 8.33
C GLY A 66 2.88 10.65 7.26
N PHE A 67 1.96 9.79 6.82
CA PHE A 67 2.28 8.69 5.90
C PHE A 67 2.50 9.19 4.46
N ALA A 68 1.59 10.01 3.94
CA ALA A 68 1.67 10.52 2.57
C ALA A 68 2.95 11.33 2.33
N LYS A 69 3.22 12.32 3.18
CA LYS A 69 4.40 13.19 3.07
C LYS A 69 5.71 12.41 3.23
N ALA A 70 5.77 11.46 4.15
CA ALA A 70 6.96 10.62 4.33
C ALA A 70 7.25 9.76 3.08
N ASN A 71 6.23 9.14 2.48
CA ASN A 71 6.38 8.41 1.22
C ASN A 71 6.91 9.33 0.11
N ASN A 72 6.35 10.53 -0.02
CA ASN A 72 6.73 11.49 -1.06
C ASN A 72 8.20 11.94 -0.94
N GLN A 73 8.75 12.03 0.27
CA GLN A 73 10.18 12.34 0.48
C GLN A 73 11.10 11.30 -0.18
N ALA A 74 10.73 10.02 -0.12
CA ALA A 74 11.49 8.94 -0.77
C ALA A 74 11.22 8.92 -2.28
N VAL A 75 9.95 9.04 -2.71
CA VAL A 75 9.56 9.03 -4.12
C VAL A 75 10.27 10.13 -4.91
N ALA A 76 10.45 11.32 -4.32
CA ALA A 76 11.19 12.43 -4.94
C ALA A 76 12.66 12.10 -5.25
N ARG A 77 13.24 11.08 -4.59
CA ARG A 77 14.62 10.61 -4.79
C ARG A 77 14.69 9.29 -5.56
N ALA A 78 13.54 8.65 -5.76
CA ALA A 78 13.44 7.33 -6.36
C ALA A 78 13.79 7.35 -7.87
N ARG A 79 14.63 6.39 -8.30
CA ARG A 79 15.14 6.27 -9.68
C ARG A 79 14.60 5.04 -10.40
N GLY A 80 13.85 4.18 -9.71
CA GLY A 80 13.28 2.96 -10.28
C GLY A 80 12.24 3.24 -11.36
N LYS A 81 12.18 2.38 -12.37
CA LYS A 81 11.08 2.35 -13.36
C LYS A 81 9.73 2.12 -12.66
N TYR A 82 9.77 1.40 -11.54
CA TYR A 82 8.62 1.14 -10.68
C TYR A 82 8.88 1.61 -9.26
N ILE A 83 7.81 2.04 -8.58
CA ILE A 83 7.80 2.44 -7.17
C ILE A 83 6.93 1.44 -6.42
N LEU A 84 7.45 0.86 -5.35
CA LEU A 84 6.68 0.08 -4.41
C LEU A 84 6.49 0.86 -3.12
N TYR A 85 5.25 1.24 -2.81
CA TYR A 85 4.85 1.68 -1.47
C TYR A 85 4.57 0.45 -0.62
N LEU A 86 5.28 0.30 0.48
CA LEU A 86 5.23 -0.90 1.33
C LEU A 86 5.14 -0.53 2.80
N ASN A 87 4.20 -1.14 3.52
CA ASN A 87 4.13 -0.99 4.97
C ASN A 87 5.24 -1.78 5.68
N PRO A 88 5.75 -1.27 6.83
CA PRO A 88 6.83 -1.90 7.59
C PRO A 88 6.41 -3.21 8.30
N ASP A 89 5.10 -3.49 8.40
CA ASP A 89 4.53 -4.68 9.01
C ASP A 89 4.06 -5.72 7.97
N THR A 90 4.77 -5.79 6.83
CA THR A 90 4.52 -6.74 5.74
C THR A 90 5.68 -7.73 5.56
N ILE A 91 5.37 -8.93 5.07
CA ILE A 91 6.35 -9.92 4.63
C ILE A 91 6.04 -10.28 3.19
N VAL A 92 7.04 -10.21 2.33
CA VAL A 92 6.92 -10.50 0.90
C VAL A 92 7.65 -11.80 0.53
N PRO A 93 7.10 -12.63 -0.40
CA PRO A 93 7.79 -13.78 -0.97
C PRO A 93 9.03 -13.38 -1.76
N GLU A 94 9.99 -14.29 -1.87
CA GLU A 94 11.27 -14.05 -2.53
C GLU A 94 11.14 -13.75 -4.03
N ASP A 95 10.15 -14.32 -4.71
CA ASP A 95 9.87 -14.15 -6.14
C ASP A 95 8.86 -13.02 -6.45
N CYS A 96 8.32 -12.37 -5.42
CA CYS A 96 7.26 -11.39 -5.53
C CYS A 96 7.61 -10.27 -6.52
N PHE A 97 8.76 -9.63 -6.36
CA PHE A 97 9.13 -8.48 -7.18
C PHE A 97 9.45 -8.86 -8.62
N ALA A 98 10.07 -10.02 -8.84
CA ALA A 98 10.33 -10.53 -10.20
C ALA A 98 9.02 -10.80 -10.97
N GLN A 99 8.01 -11.38 -10.29
CA GLN A 99 6.68 -11.57 -10.87
C GLN A 99 5.99 -10.24 -11.19
N CYS A 100 6.10 -9.24 -10.29
CA CYS A 100 5.54 -7.90 -10.51
C CYS A 100 6.16 -7.22 -11.73
N LEU A 101 7.49 -7.24 -11.83
CA LEU A 101 8.24 -6.65 -12.95
C LEU A 101 7.82 -7.30 -14.27
N THR A 102 7.80 -8.64 -14.31
CA THR A 102 7.40 -9.40 -15.50
C THR A 102 5.97 -9.05 -15.94
N TYR A 103 5.04 -8.99 -15.00
CA TYR A 103 3.66 -8.64 -15.30
C TYR A 103 3.51 -7.20 -15.80
N MET A 104 4.12 -6.25 -15.09
CA MET A 104 4.06 -4.83 -15.46
C MET A 104 4.73 -4.54 -16.79
N ASP A 105 5.84 -5.24 -17.12
CA ASP A 105 6.53 -5.05 -18.40
C ASP A 105 5.71 -5.56 -19.59
N SER A 106 4.83 -6.54 -19.37
CA SER A 106 3.96 -7.09 -20.42
C SER A 106 2.57 -6.43 -20.52
N HIS A 107 2.22 -5.50 -19.60
CA HIS A 107 0.92 -4.85 -19.54
C HIS A 107 1.08 -3.33 -19.36
N GLU A 108 1.28 -2.61 -20.47
CA GLU A 108 1.54 -1.16 -20.45
C GLU A 108 0.35 -0.35 -19.96
N GLU A 109 -0.87 -0.86 -20.11
CA GLU A 109 -2.10 -0.24 -19.63
C GLU A 109 -2.27 -0.29 -18.11
N VAL A 110 -1.45 -1.09 -17.40
CA VAL A 110 -1.50 -1.21 -15.95
C VAL A 110 -0.67 -0.11 -15.31
N GLY A 111 -1.32 0.71 -14.48
CA GLY A 111 -0.69 1.77 -13.71
C GLY A 111 -0.16 1.29 -12.37
N ALA A 112 -0.89 0.40 -11.70
CA ALA A 112 -0.49 -0.14 -10.39
C ALA A 112 -1.03 -1.54 -10.13
N LEU A 113 -0.28 -2.30 -9.31
CA LEU A 113 -0.68 -3.59 -8.77
C LEU A 113 -0.91 -3.51 -7.26
N GLY A 114 -1.98 -4.13 -6.79
CA GLY A 114 -2.16 -4.58 -5.41
C GLY A 114 -2.18 -6.10 -5.37
N PHE A 115 -2.20 -6.69 -4.18
CA PHE A 115 -1.92 -8.12 -4.03
C PHE A 115 -2.97 -8.85 -3.21
N ARG A 116 -2.92 -10.18 -3.31
CA ARG A 116 -3.57 -11.04 -2.35
C ARG A 116 -2.86 -10.88 -1.00
N ILE A 117 -3.57 -10.36 -0.01
CA ILE A 117 -3.04 -10.10 1.32
C ILE A 117 -3.72 -11.05 2.32
N ILE A 118 -2.90 -11.67 3.17
CA ILE A 118 -3.36 -12.45 4.32
C ILE A 118 -2.87 -11.81 5.61
N ASP A 119 -3.57 -12.06 6.69
CA ASP A 119 -3.11 -11.68 8.03
C ASP A 119 -2.07 -12.69 8.58
N GLY A 120 -1.52 -12.41 9.77
CA GLY A 120 -0.57 -13.30 10.45
C GLY A 120 -1.14 -14.67 10.85
N LYS A 121 -2.45 -14.92 10.64
CA LYS A 121 -3.11 -16.21 10.84
C LYS A 121 -3.41 -16.93 9.52
N GLY A 122 -2.97 -16.38 8.40
CA GLY A 122 -3.24 -16.90 7.06
C GLY A 122 -4.63 -16.60 6.50
N GLN A 123 -5.40 -15.73 7.13
CA GLN A 123 -6.75 -15.38 6.67
C GLN A 123 -6.70 -14.27 5.62
N PHE A 124 -7.44 -14.45 4.53
CA PHE A 124 -7.54 -13.46 3.46
C PHE A 124 -8.13 -12.14 3.95
N LEU A 125 -7.46 -11.05 3.65
CA LEU A 125 -7.91 -9.69 3.94
C LEU A 125 -8.71 -9.14 2.75
N ARG A 126 -10.03 -9.03 2.93
CA ARG A 126 -10.96 -8.59 1.88
C ARG A 126 -10.70 -7.19 1.34
N GLU A 127 -10.01 -6.33 2.10
CA GLU A 127 -9.54 -5.03 1.64
C GLU A 127 -8.52 -5.09 0.49
N SER A 128 -8.00 -6.27 0.15
CA SER A 128 -7.17 -6.50 -1.04
C SER A 128 -7.92 -6.19 -2.34
N GLN A 129 -9.23 -6.31 -2.33
CA GLN A 129 -10.13 -6.06 -3.47
C GLN A 129 -11.17 -5.03 -3.04
N ARG A 130 -11.04 -3.79 -3.49
CA ARG A 130 -11.95 -2.69 -3.11
C ARG A 130 -12.49 -1.93 -4.30
N GLY A 131 -13.77 -1.58 -4.23
CA GLY A 131 -14.40 -0.54 -5.04
C GLY A 131 -14.31 0.83 -4.37
N TYR A 132 -14.74 1.88 -5.07
CA TYR A 132 -14.78 3.22 -4.50
C TYR A 132 -15.80 3.32 -3.35
N PRO A 133 -15.47 4.07 -2.28
CA PRO A 133 -16.40 4.37 -1.20
C PRO A 133 -17.36 5.52 -1.61
N ASP A 134 -18.39 5.22 -2.39
CA ASP A 134 -19.44 6.18 -2.73
C ASP A 134 -20.62 6.15 -1.73
N ALA A 135 -21.57 7.10 -1.89
CA ALA A 135 -22.73 7.21 -1.03
C ALA A 135 -23.63 5.96 -1.06
N THR A 136 -23.75 5.30 -2.21
CA THR A 136 -24.53 4.07 -2.40
C THR A 136 -23.90 2.92 -1.66
N VAL A 137 -22.59 2.78 -1.77
CA VAL A 137 -21.78 1.80 -1.04
C VAL A 137 -21.89 2.01 0.48
N ALA A 138 -21.79 3.25 0.92
CA ALA A 138 -21.99 3.60 2.34
C ALA A 138 -23.39 3.22 2.84
N PHE A 139 -24.43 3.51 2.06
CA PHE A 139 -25.80 3.11 2.38
C PHE A 139 -25.97 1.60 2.52
N PHE A 140 -25.45 0.81 1.57
CA PHE A 140 -25.53 -0.65 1.65
C PHE A 140 -24.76 -1.23 2.83
N LYS A 141 -23.68 -0.59 3.26
CA LYS A 141 -22.92 -0.99 4.45
C LYS A 141 -23.69 -0.69 5.73
N ILE A 142 -24.25 0.53 5.86
CA ILE A 142 -25.00 0.96 7.06
C ILE A 142 -26.31 0.17 7.20
N SER A 143 -27.02 -0.09 6.09
CA SER A 143 -28.26 -0.91 6.09
C SER A 143 -28.03 -2.40 6.33
N GLY A 144 -26.77 -2.88 6.36
CA GLY A 144 -26.42 -4.30 6.50
C GLY A 144 -26.60 -5.15 5.24
N LEU A 145 -27.12 -4.59 4.14
CA LEU A 145 -27.33 -5.31 2.88
C LEU A 145 -26.04 -5.91 2.32
N SER A 146 -24.92 -5.20 2.45
CA SER A 146 -23.62 -5.72 2.03
C SER A 146 -23.17 -6.97 2.81
N SER A 147 -23.55 -7.07 4.08
CA SER A 147 -23.23 -8.22 4.93
C SER A 147 -24.14 -9.42 4.64
N LEU A 148 -25.39 -9.16 4.28
CA LEU A 148 -26.38 -10.18 3.95
C LEU A 148 -26.11 -10.78 2.56
N PHE A 149 -25.72 -9.95 1.59
CA PHE A 149 -25.48 -10.34 0.19
C PHE A 149 -24.00 -10.22 -0.20
N LYS A 150 -23.13 -10.96 0.49
CA LYS A 150 -21.63 -10.86 0.35
C LYS A 150 -21.10 -11.08 -1.06
N LYS A 151 -21.79 -11.82 -1.93
CA LYS A 151 -21.41 -12.08 -3.31
C LYS A 151 -22.17 -11.23 -4.34
N SER A 152 -22.98 -10.27 -3.91
CA SER A 152 -23.74 -9.41 -4.80
C SER A 152 -22.86 -8.35 -5.43
N ARG A 153 -22.95 -8.20 -6.76
CA ARG A 153 -22.33 -7.10 -7.50
C ARG A 153 -22.93 -5.73 -7.18
N ILE A 154 -24.17 -5.70 -6.64
CA ILE A 154 -24.90 -4.46 -6.31
C ILE A 154 -24.63 -4.08 -4.86
N PHE A 155 -24.85 -5.00 -3.91
CA PHE A 155 -24.81 -4.70 -2.48
C PHE A 155 -23.42 -4.75 -1.85
N ASN A 156 -22.45 -5.45 -2.48
CA ASN A 156 -21.09 -5.58 -1.94
C ASN A 156 -20.03 -5.01 -2.87
N GLN A 157 -20.27 -3.83 -3.44
CA GLN A 157 -19.35 -3.13 -4.33
C GLN A 157 -18.08 -2.67 -3.62
N TYR A 158 -18.14 -2.37 -2.31
CA TYR A 158 -16.95 -1.93 -1.58
C TYR A 158 -15.87 -3.02 -1.47
N HIS A 159 -16.27 -4.24 -1.14
CA HIS A 159 -15.31 -5.36 -0.98
C HIS A 159 -15.20 -6.23 -2.21
N LEU A 160 -15.88 -5.89 -3.30
CA LEU A 160 -15.91 -6.66 -4.56
C LEU A 160 -16.03 -8.17 -4.32
N GLY A 161 -16.86 -8.55 -3.31
CA GLY A 161 -16.93 -9.92 -2.79
C GLY A 161 -17.44 -10.97 -3.78
N TYR A 162 -17.78 -10.55 -4.98
CA TYR A 162 -18.11 -11.39 -6.13
C TYR A 162 -16.89 -11.76 -6.97
N LEU A 163 -15.73 -11.07 -6.78
CA LEU A 163 -14.50 -11.40 -7.48
C LEU A 163 -13.81 -12.59 -6.80
N PRO A 164 -13.27 -13.53 -7.59
CA PRO A 164 -12.52 -14.65 -7.06
C PRO A 164 -11.20 -14.18 -6.39
N GLU A 165 -10.88 -14.79 -5.26
CA GLU A 165 -9.68 -14.45 -4.46
C GLU A 165 -8.36 -14.81 -5.17
N HIS A 166 -8.39 -15.85 -6.02
CA HIS A 166 -7.20 -16.42 -6.67
C HIS A 166 -7.07 -16.05 -8.15
N GLU A 167 -7.85 -15.09 -8.62
CA GLU A 167 -7.79 -14.62 -10.01
C GLU A 167 -7.29 -13.18 -10.08
N ILE A 168 -6.57 -12.87 -11.15
CA ILE A 168 -6.16 -11.49 -11.44
C ILE A 168 -7.39 -10.71 -11.89
N ASN A 169 -7.68 -9.61 -11.22
CA ASN A 169 -8.86 -8.80 -11.50
C ASN A 169 -8.53 -7.31 -11.56
N GLU A 170 -9.22 -6.56 -12.42
CA GLU A 170 -9.24 -5.11 -12.33
C GLU A 170 -10.07 -4.68 -11.11
N VAL A 171 -9.54 -3.75 -10.33
CA VAL A 171 -10.19 -3.20 -9.13
C VAL A 171 -10.16 -1.68 -9.16
N ASP A 172 -11.06 -1.04 -8.40
CA ASP A 172 -11.07 0.41 -8.35
C ASP A 172 -9.95 0.94 -7.44
N VAL A 173 -9.79 0.32 -6.26
CA VAL A 173 -8.91 0.82 -5.20
C VAL A 173 -7.96 -0.28 -4.74
N LEU A 174 -6.67 0.03 -4.75
CA LEU A 174 -5.61 -0.77 -4.17
C LEU A 174 -5.45 -0.41 -2.67
N VAL A 175 -4.92 -1.34 -1.88
CA VAL A 175 -4.65 -1.09 -0.46
C VAL A 175 -3.23 -0.54 -0.28
N GLY A 176 -3.10 0.54 0.49
CA GLY A 176 -1.86 1.28 0.66
C GLY A 176 -0.71 0.52 1.32
N CYS A 177 -0.97 -0.66 1.92
CA CYS A 177 0.10 -1.45 2.55
C CYS A 177 1.05 -2.11 1.54
N PHE A 178 0.62 -2.27 0.28
CA PHE A 178 1.44 -2.74 -0.83
C PHE A 178 0.86 -2.21 -2.16
N MET A 179 1.48 -1.19 -2.73
CA MET A 179 1.13 -0.64 -4.04
C MET A 179 2.37 -0.61 -4.94
N PHE A 180 2.39 -1.45 -5.97
CA PHE A 180 3.48 -1.52 -6.95
C PHE A 180 3.10 -0.70 -8.17
N CYS A 181 3.65 0.50 -8.31
CA CYS A 181 3.22 1.51 -9.25
C CYS A 181 4.25 1.75 -10.36
N ARG A 182 3.77 2.03 -11.58
CA ARG A 182 4.60 2.50 -12.69
C ARG A 182 5.02 3.96 -12.41
N LYS A 183 6.34 4.23 -12.31
CA LYS A 183 6.84 5.58 -11.99
C LYS A 183 6.35 6.63 -12.99
N LEU A 184 6.33 6.31 -14.27
CA LEU A 184 5.79 7.21 -15.31
C LEU A 184 4.34 7.67 -15.00
N VAL A 185 3.52 6.77 -14.45
CA VAL A 185 2.14 7.10 -14.06
C VAL A 185 2.15 7.99 -12.83
N ILE A 186 2.97 7.67 -11.81
CA ILE A 186 3.12 8.51 -10.61
C ILE A 186 3.63 9.91 -10.98
N ASP A 187 4.59 10.03 -11.89
CA ASP A 187 5.10 11.33 -12.36
C ASP A 187 4.00 12.15 -13.08
N LYS A 188 3.05 11.48 -13.75
CA LYS A 188 1.93 12.11 -14.46
C LYS A 188 0.80 12.55 -13.54
N VAL A 189 0.42 11.73 -12.56
CA VAL A 189 -0.77 11.96 -11.72
C VAL A 189 -0.45 12.57 -10.36
N GLY A 190 0.82 12.63 -10.00
CA GLY A 190 1.30 12.94 -8.65
C GLY A 190 1.39 11.67 -7.78
N SER A 191 2.17 11.73 -6.72
CA SER A 191 2.24 10.72 -5.67
C SER A 191 1.06 10.91 -4.69
N PHE A 192 1.21 10.47 -3.44
CA PHE A 192 0.17 10.68 -2.43
C PHE A 192 -0.09 12.17 -2.19
N ASP A 193 -1.35 12.53 -2.00
CA ASP A 193 -1.72 13.89 -1.61
C ASP A 193 -1.38 14.11 -0.13
N GLU A 194 -0.59 15.16 0.14
CA GLU A 194 -0.08 15.47 1.48
C GLU A 194 -1.11 16.08 2.43
N GLU A 195 -2.31 16.42 1.93
CA GLU A 195 -3.43 16.76 2.80
C GLU A 195 -3.87 15.56 3.66
N TYR A 196 -3.63 14.33 3.18
CA TYR A 196 -3.84 13.11 3.97
C TYR A 196 -2.67 12.88 4.92
N PHE A 197 -2.90 13.07 6.21
CA PHE A 197 -1.90 12.67 7.20
C PHE A 197 -1.74 11.15 7.26
N MET A 198 -2.86 10.42 7.22
CA MET A 198 -2.96 8.96 7.18
C MET A 198 -4.39 8.56 6.80
N TYR A 199 -4.55 7.49 6.02
CA TYR A 199 -5.78 6.95 5.45
C TYR A 199 -6.35 7.79 4.30
N GLY A 200 -6.85 7.12 3.28
CA GLY A 200 -7.49 7.72 2.11
C GLY A 200 -6.53 8.09 0.98
N GLU A 201 -5.24 8.25 1.27
CA GLU A 201 -4.22 8.53 0.25
C GLU A 201 -4.13 7.42 -0.81
N ASP A 202 -4.40 6.16 -0.42
CA ASP A 202 -4.44 5.01 -1.31
C ASP A 202 -5.68 5.02 -2.22
N ILE A 203 -6.81 5.48 -1.72
CA ILE A 203 -8.05 5.65 -2.48
C ILE A 203 -7.87 6.76 -3.51
N ASP A 204 -7.34 7.91 -3.08
CA ASP A 204 -7.07 9.06 -3.95
C ASP A 204 -6.08 8.71 -5.07
N LEU A 205 -4.95 8.08 -4.74
CA LEU A 205 -3.96 7.68 -5.74
C LEU A 205 -4.56 6.65 -6.73
N SER A 206 -5.31 5.68 -6.24
CA SER A 206 -5.99 4.69 -7.08
C SER A 206 -6.98 5.37 -8.05
N TYR A 207 -7.72 6.37 -7.58
CA TYR A 207 -8.62 7.17 -8.39
C TYR A 207 -7.86 7.98 -9.46
N LYS A 208 -6.78 8.68 -9.09
CA LYS A 208 -5.94 9.44 -10.02
C LYS A 208 -5.36 8.57 -11.14
N ILE A 209 -4.87 7.37 -10.81
CA ILE A 209 -4.35 6.39 -11.77
C ILE A 209 -5.44 6.01 -12.79
N ARG A 210 -6.63 5.66 -12.32
CA ARG A 210 -7.75 5.30 -13.21
C ARG A 210 -8.24 6.48 -14.05
N LYS A 211 -8.34 7.66 -13.47
CA LYS A 211 -8.72 8.89 -14.18
C LYS A 211 -7.73 9.25 -15.28
N ALA A 212 -6.46 8.90 -15.13
CA ALA A 212 -5.43 9.07 -16.15
C ALA A 212 -5.47 8.01 -17.27
N GLY A 213 -6.42 7.05 -17.23
CA GLY A 213 -6.65 6.01 -18.24
C GLY A 213 -5.90 4.71 -18.00
N TYR A 214 -5.26 4.54 -16.83
CA TYR A 214 -4.57 3.30 -16.46
C TYR A 214 -5.46 2.39 -15.60
N LYS A 215 -5.10 1.10 -15.54
CA LYS A 215 -5.79 0.11 -14.72
C LYS A 215 -5.10 -0.08 -13.38
N ASN A 216 -5.89 -0.31 -12.34
CA ASN A 216 -5.46 -0.87 -11.06
C ASN A 216 -5.78 -2.36 -11.06
N ILE A 217 -4.79 -3.21 -10.81
CA ILE A 217 -4.93 -4.65 -10.88
C ILE A 217 -4.69 -5.29 -9.51
N TYR A 218 -5.62 -6.11 -9.08
CA TYR A 218 -5.42 -7.08 -8.02
C TYR A 218 -4.68 -8.29 -8.62
N PHE A 219 -3.41 -8.46 -8.23
CA PHE A 219 -2.51 -9.49 -8.72
C PHE A 219 -2.43 -10.62 -7.70
N SER A 220 -3.12 -11.72 -7.98
CA SER A 220 -3.28 -12.85 -7.05
C SER A 220 -2.17 -13.90 -7.11
N ASN A 221 -1.24 -13.80 -8.08
CA ASN A 221 -0.20 -14.81 -8.28
C ASN A 221 0.83 -14.86 -7.15
N THR A 222 0.91 -13.80 -6.35
CA THR A 222 1.73 -13.76 -5.13
C THR A 222 0.90 -13.32 -3.93
N THR A 223 1.28 -13.77 -2.74
CA THR A 223 0.57 -13.50 -1.50
C THR A 223 1.49 -12.80 -0.52
N VAL A 224 1.06 -11.66 -0.01
CA VAL A 224 1.79 -10.87 0.98
C VAL A 224 1.15 -11.04 2.36
N ILE A 225 1.96 -11.21 3.41
CA ILE A 225 1.48 -11.22 4.78
C ILE A 225 1.50 -9.78 5.31
N HIS A 226 0.40 -9.34 5.95
CA HIS A 226 0.31 -8.04 6.59
C HIS A 226 -0.18 -8.20 8.04
N TYR A 227 0.67 -7.91 9.01
CA TYR A 227 0.37 -8.04 10.44
C TYR A 227 -0.55 -6.96 11.00
N LYS A 228 -1.09 -6.15 10.17
CA LYS A 228 -2.11 -5.10 10.33
C LYS A 228 -2.38 -4.59 11.75
N GLY A 229 -2.09 -3.30 11.94
CA GLY A 229 -2.49 -2.58 13.14
C GLY A 229 -1.40 -2.40 14.18
N GLU A 230 -0.17 -2.82 13.88
CA GLU A 230 0.96 -2.68 14.78
C GLU A 230 1.41 -1.21 14.94
N SER A 231 1.33 -0.43 13.87
CA SER A 231 1.64 1.01 13.88
C SER A 231 0.49 1.88 14.39
N THR A 232 -0.75 1.34 14.48
CA THR A 232 -1.94 2.17 14.81
C THR A 232 -2.97 1.39 15.61
N LYS A 233 -3.22 1.82 16.85
CA LYS A 233 -4.29 1.24 17.69
C LYS A 233 -5.67 1.66 17.15
N LYS A 234 -6.40 0.72 16.52
CA LYS A 234 -7.79 0.91 16.10
C LYS A 234 -8.67 1.27 17.29
N GLY A 235 -9.60 2.23 17.10
CA GLY A 235 -10.55 2.65 18.13
C GLY A 235 -10.06 3.80 19.02
N SER A 236 -8.86 4.33 18.81
CA SER A 236 -8.47 5.59 19.46
C SER A 236 -9.24 6.77 18.85
N LEU A 237 -9.51 7.82 19.65
CA LEU A 237 -10.15 9.06 19.16
C LEU A 237 -9.36 9.68 17.99
N ASN A 238 -8.04 9.57 18.00
CA ASN A 238 -7.18 10.03 16.91
C ASN A 238 -7.40 9.24 15.61
N TYR A 239 -7.58 7.91 15.69
CA TYR A 239 -7.93 7.09 14.54
C TYR A 239 -9.25 7.55 13.90
N VAL A 240 -10.29 7.74 14.73
CA VAL A 240 -11.61 8.18 14.26
C VAL A 240 -11.52 9.54 13.59
N LYS A 241 -10.82 10.50 14.22
CA LYS A 241 -10.62 11.85 13.67
C LYS A 241 -9.90 11.82 12.32
N MET A 242 -8.78 11.11 12.21
CA MET A 242 -8.02 10.99 10.96
C MET A 242 -8.83 10.33 9.85
N PHE A 243 -9.60 9.28 10.18
CA PHE A 243 -10.46 8.60 9.22
C PHE A 243 -11.56 9.51 8.65
N TYR A 244 -12.26 10.27 9.51
CA TYR A 244 -13.28 11.22 9.04
C TYR A 244 -12.68 12.39 8.27
N GLN A 245 -11.51 12.90 8.67
CA GLN A 245 -10.79 13.92 7.91
C GLN A 245 -10.45 13.44 6.50
N ALA A 246 -9.93 12.22 6.37
CA ALA A 246 -9.63 11.61 5.08
C ALA A 246 -10.88 11.49 4.19
N MET A 247 -12.01 11.09 4.74
CA MET A 247 -13.27 11.04 3.99
C MET A 247 -13.74 12.42 3.50
N ILE A 248 -13.57 13.48 4.31
CA ILE A 248 -13.92 14.85 3.93
C ILE A 248 -12.99 15.35 2.80
N ILE A 249 -11.70 15.04 2.85
CA ILE A 249 -10.74 15.40 1.80
C ILE A 249 -11.13 14.72 0.49
N PHE A 250 -11.42 13.42 0.52
CA PHE A 250 -11.80 12.66 -0.69
C PHE A 250 -13.13 13.11 -1.31
N ALA A 251 -14.04 13.69 -0.53
CA ALA A 251 -15.35 14.17 -1.00
C ALA A 251 -15.32 15.60 -1.62
N LYS A 252 -14.21 16.32 -1.52
CA LYS A 252 -13.98 17.65 -2.15
C LYS A 252 -13.52 17.51 -3.59
#